data_9f727f6bc75235c687ba1beab3d99f02
#
_entry.id   9f727f6bc75235c687ba1beab3d99f02
#
_cell.length_a   1.000
_cell.length_b   1.000
_cell.length_c   1.000
_cell.angle_alpha   90.00
_cell.angle_beta   90.00
_cell.angle_gamma   90.00
#
_symmetry.space_group_name_H-M   'P 1'
#
loop_
_entity.id
_entity.type
_entity.pdbx_description
1 polymer ?
#
loop_
_entity_poly.entity_id
_entity_poly.type
_entity_poly.pdbx_seq_one_letter_code
_entity_poly.pdbx_strand_id
1 'polypeptide(L)'
;MKHSFEVLPILLAVLASVPGAVDAEVPAWAYALNPATAQPATNDDKPQRVPGSAASFTRREIAAIAVQPPDWHPEEHPAMPGIVGRSREPRVYACAYCHLPNGAGRPENASLAGLSANYIKAQLTAFRQDQRSGSEPGRAPQTNMIALAKELTEIEIEETATYFAALAPVSFVKVVESPTAPRTVVAGWMLRKAPGTSTDPIGNRIVELAEDVERFENRDSRTPYIAYVPTGSLERGADLVATGSSGRTLPCAACHGADLNGLADVPRIAGRSPSYLFRQLYDLRGATRTGAASALMKPVVANLTDADMVAIAAYLGSRTN
;
A
#
# COMPACT_ATOMS: atom_id res chain seq x y z
N MET A 1 -62.01 57.47 10.94
CA MET A 1 -61.05 56.76 10.08
C MET A 1 -59.82 56.43 10.94
N LYS A 2 -59.69 55.17 11.35
CA LYS A 2 -58.51 54.70 12.15
C LYS A 2 -57.64 53.90 11.21
N HIS A 3 -56.47 54.37 10.90
CA HIS A 3 -55.47 53.62 10.14
C HIS A 3 -54.61 52.78 11.09
N SER A 4 -54.72 51.44 11.00
CA SER A 4 -53.85 50.51 11.70
C SER A 4 -52.60 50.24 10.81
N PHE A 5 -51.41 50.51 11.36
CA PHE A 5 -50.14 50.15 10.77
C PHE A 5 -49.79 48.73 11.23
N GLU A 6 -49.79 47.79 10.30
CA GLU A 6 -49.21 46.45 10.53
C GLU A 6 -47.70 46.50 10.34
N VAL A 7 -46.96 46.14 11.40
CA VAL A 7 -45.52 46.01 11.37
C VAL A 7 -45.17 44.57 11.03
N LEU A 8 -44.62 44.37 9.85
CA LEU A 8 -44.15 43.06 9.37
C LEU A 8 -42.76 42.76 10.00
N PRO A 9 -42.54 41.61 10.69
CA PRO A 9 -41.24 41.28 11.24
C PRO A 9 -40.27 40.83 10.13
N ILE A 10 -39.14 41.52 10.01
CA ILE A 10 -38.04 41.12 9.13
C ILE A 10 -37.30 39.95 9.82
N LEU A 11 -37.43 38.76 9.24
CA LEU A 11 -36.68 37.57 9.65
C LEU A 11 -35.25 37.68 9.11
N LEU A 12 -34.29 38.01 9.99
CA LEU A 12 -32.87 38.00 9.64
C LEU A 12 -32.38 36.57 9.61
N ALA A 13 -32.20 35.98 8.40
CA ALA A 13 -31.57 34.69 8.23
C ALA A 13 -30.05 34.81 8.46
N VAL A 14 -29.58 34.32 9.59
CA VAL A 14 -28.14 34.16 9.87
C VAL A 14 -27.65 32.96 9.03
N LEU A 15 -26.97 33.25 7.92
CA LEU A 15 -26.21 32.26 7.17
C LEU A 15 -25.02 31.84 8.02
N ALA A 16 -25.12 30.71 8.72
CA ALA A 16 -24.00 30.07 9.33
C ALA A 16 -23.04 29.58 8.19
N SER A 17 -21.91 30.27 8.02
CA SER A 17 -20.84 29.79 7.17
C SER A 17 -20.29 28.47 7.73
N VAL A 18 -20.62 27.37 7.08
CA VAL A 18 -19.95 26.08 7.32
C VAL A 18 -18.48 26.30 6.93
N PRO A 19 -17.52 26.12 7.87
CA PRO A 19 -16.12 26.21 7.49
C PRO A 19 -15.89 25.15 6.42
N GLY A 20 -15.46 25.58 5.22
CA GLY A 20 -15.11 24.70 4.12
C GLY A 20 -14.07 23.70 4.63
N ALA A 21 -14.30 22.40 4.37
CA ALA A 21 -13.28 21.39 4.58
C ALA A 21 -12.04 21.85 3.79
N VAL A 22 -10.98 22.20 4.50
CA VAL A 22 -9.67 22.40 3.88
C VAL A 22 -9.33 21.03 3.31
N ASP A 23 -9.25 20.89 1.99
CA ASP A 23 -8.75 19.68 1.36
C ASP A 23 -7.35 19.45 1.95
N ALA A 24 -7.25 18.49 2.86
CA ALA A 24 -5.97 18.16 3.48
C ALA A 24 -5.06 17.61 2.36
N GLU A 25 -3.97 18.29 2.13
CA GLU A 25 -2.98 17.89 1.12
C GLU A 25 -2.59 16.42 1.34
N VAL A 26 -2.60 15.64 0.25
CA VAL A 26 -2.24 14.22 0.30
C VAL A 26 -0.81 14.07 0.81
N PRO A 27 -0.53 13.24 1.82
CA PRO A 27 0.78 13.15 2.43
C PRO A 27 1.84 12.66 1.42
N ALA A 28 2.69 13.57 0.92
CA ALA A 28 3.68 13.28 -0.12
C ALA A 28 4.64 12.13 0.24
N TRP A 29 4.93 11.93 1.53
CA TRP A 29 5.76 10.82 1.99
C TRP A 29 5.10 9.44 1.78
N ALA A 30 3.77 9.37 1.86
CA ALA A 30 3.01 8.14 1.66
C ALA A 30 2.69 7.88 0.19
N TYR A 31 2.51 8.95 -0.57
CA TYR A 31 2.15 8.91 -1.99
C TYR A 31 3.27 9.50 -2.85
N ALA A 32 4.48 9.00 -2.65
CA ALA A 32 5.65 9.48 -3.34
C ALA A 32 5.49 9.45 -4.87
N LEU A 33 5.72 10.60 -5.53
CA LEU A 33 5.73 10.75 -6.97
C LEU A 33 7.17 10.85 -7.46
N ASN A 34 7.51 10.12 -8.51
CA ASN A 34 8.82 10.24 -9.13
C ASN A 34 9.02 11.68 -9.64
N PRO A 35 10.17 12.31 -9.37
CA PRO A 35 10.48 13.59 -9.94
C PRO A 35 10.54 13.50 -11.48
N ALA A 36 10.14 14.56 -12.19
CA ALA A 36 10.16 14.61 -13.64
C ALA A 36 11.57 14.40 -14.23
N THR A 37 12.60 14.68 -13.42
CA THR A 37 14.02 14.51 -13.77
C THR A 37 14.59 13.14 -13.39
N ALA A 38 13.74 12.19 -12.95
CA ALA A 38 14.20 10.84 -12.60
C ALA A 38 14.88 10.19 -13.82
N GLN A 39 16.14 9.85 -13.66
CA GLN A 39 16.87 9.15 -14.71
C GLN A 39 16.40 7.69 -14.78
N PRO A 40 16.28 7.11 -15.98
CA PRO A 40 16.06 5.69 -16.13
C PRO A 40 17.17 4.89 -15.43
N ALA A 41 16.81 3.75 -14.83
CA ALA A 41 17.81 2.82 -14.33
C ALA A 41 18.77 2.42 -15.46
N THR A 42 20.05 2.26 -15.13
CA THR A 42 21.07 1.77 -16.09
C THR A 42 20.67 0.38 -16.58
N ASN A 43 20.36 0.28 -17.86
CA ASN A 43 20.09 -1.00 -18.51
C ASN A 43 21.37 -1.49 -19.18
N ASP A 44 22.21 -2.20 -18.46
CA ASP A 44 23.39 -2.86 -18.99
C ASP A 44 23.23 -4.40 -18.98
N ASP A 45 24.14 -5.07 -19.68
CA ASP A 45 24.16 -6.53 -19.79
C ASP A 45 25.08 -7.19 -18.76
N LYS A 46 25.47 -6.47 -17.70
CA LYS A 46 26.27 -7.04 -16.62
C LYS A 46 25.43 -8.00 -15.80
N PRO A 47 25.90 -9.25 -15.61
CA PRO A 47 25.23 -10.21 -14.77
C PRO A 47 25.15 -9.73 -13.32
N GLN A 48 23.95 -9.78 -12.76
CA GLN A 48 23.68 -9.56 -11.35
C GLN A 48 23.46 -10.89 -10.66
N ARG A 49 23.71 -10.94 -9.38
CA ARG A 49 23.45 -12.09 -8.50
C ARG A 49 22.94 -11.60 -7.17
N VAL A 50 22.15 -12.43 -6.48
CA VAL A 50 21.70 -12.14 -5.12
C VAL A 50 22.14 -13.27 -4.19
N PRO A 51 22.38 -12.97 -2.90
CA PRO A 51 22.76 -13.99 -1.93
C PRO A 51 21.71 -15.10 -1.80
N GLY A 52 22.17 -16.35 -1.82
CA GLY A 52 21.31 -17.53 -1.68
C GLY A 52 20.54 -17.92 -2.94
N SER A 53 20.92 -17.36 -4.11
CA SER A 53 20.38 -17.76 -5.41
C SER A 53 21.48 -18.28 -6.33
N ALA A 54 21.15 -19.32 -7.10
CA ALA A 54 21.99 -19.81 -8.19
C ALA A 54 21.73 -19.05 -9.52
N ALA A 55 20.63 -18.31 -9.61
CA ALA A 55 20.24 -17.58 -10.80
C ALA A 55 21.17 -16.38 -11.07
N SER A 56 21.16 -15.93 -12.31
CA SER A 56 21.88 -14.72 -12.75
C SER A 56 21.02 -14.01 -13.80
N PHE A 57 20.81 -12.72 -13.62
CA PHE A 57 20.08 -11.88 -14.58
C PHE A 57 20.88 -10.64 -14.85
N THR A 58 20.81 -10.10 -16.06
CA THR A 58 21.37 -8.78 -16.40
C THR A 58 20.46 -7.66 -15.88
N ARG A 59 20.99 -6.45 -15.74
CA ARG A 59 20.16 -5.26 -15.41
C ARG A 59 19.05 -5.05 -16.42
N ARG A 60 19.31 -5.34 -17.68
CA ARG A 60 18.30 -5.26 -18.75
C ARG A 60 17.16 -6.26 -18.53
N GLU A 61 17.46 -7.50 -18.17
CA GLU A 61 16.44 -8.52 -17.87
C GLU A 61 15.64 -8.17 -16.63
N ILE A 62 16.30 -7.68 -15.55
CA ILE A 62 15.64 -7.23 -14.31
C ILE A 62 14.67 -6.06 -14.60
N ALA A 63 15.03 -5.16 -15.51
CA ALA A 63 14.20 -4.02 -15.88
C ALA A 63 13.09 -4.35 -16.91
N ALA A 64 13.09 -5.55 -17.49
CA ALA A 64 12.21 -5.94 -18.60
C ALA A 64 10.76 -6.23 -18.15
N ILE A 65 10.06 -5.20 -17.65
CA ILE A 65 8.68 -5.30 -17.17
C ILE A 65 7.71 -5.88 -18.22
N ALA A 66 7.99 -5.67 -19.50
CA ALA A 66 7.15 -6.14 -20.60
C ALA A 66 7.41 -7.61 -20.98
N VAL A 67 8.32 -8.31 -20.31
CA VAL A 67 8.67 -9.70 -20.63
C VAL A 67 8.36 -10.63 -19.47
N GLN A 68 9.19 -10.63 -18.44
CA GLN A 68 9.05 -11.49 -17.27
C GLN A 68 9.77 -10.89 -16.05
N PRO A 69 9.33 -11.23 -14.83
CA PRO A 69 10.05 -10.83 -13.61
C PRO A 69 11.34 -11.66 -13.46
N PRO A 70 12.39 -11.13 -12.82
CA PRO A 70 13.48 -11.95 -12.35
C PRO A 70 12.97 -12.87 -11.23
N ASP A 71 13.21 -14.16 -11.36
CA ASP A 71 12.89 -15.16 -10.37
C ASP A 71 14.19 -15.70 -9.75
N TRP A 72 14.54 -15.14 -8.58
CA TRP A 72 15.79 -15.47 -7.90
C TRP A 72 15.68 -16.74 -7.05
N HIS A 73 14.49 -17.10 -6.61
CA HIS A 73 14.25 -18.16 -5.63
C HIS A 73 13.08 -19.06 -6.04
N PRO A 74 13.18 -19.74 -7.20
CA PRO A 74 12.08 -20.57 -7.71
C PRO A 74 11.71 -21.74 -6.79
N GLU A 75 12.56 -22.06 -5.82
CA GLU A 75 12.29 -23.08 -4.81
C GLU A 75 11.30 -22.63 -3.72
N GLU A 76 10.98 -21.33 -3.62
CA GLU A 76 10.11 -20.78 -2.57
C GLU A 76 8.64 -20.70 -2.96
N HIS A 77 8.29 -21.04 -4.18
CA HIS A 77 6.93 -20.94 -4.67
C HIS A 77 6.62 -21.97 -5.75
N PRO A 78 5.34 -22.31 -5.99
CA PRO A 78 4.94 -23.17 -7.11
C PRO A 78 5.31 -22.55 -8.46
N ALA A 79 5.27 -23.33 -9.53
CA ALA A 79 5.39 -22.81 -10.87
C ALA A 79 4.37 -21.68 -11.12
N MET A 80 4.85 -20.53 -11.59
CA MET A 80 4.01 -19.38 -11.88
C MET A 80 3.13 -19.66 -13.10
N PRO A 81 1.79 -19.48 -13.00
CA PRO A 81 0.92 -19.58 -14.17
C PRO A 81 1.17 -18.42 -15.15
N GLY A 82 0.60 -18.52 -16.35
CA GLY A 82 0.87 -17.65 -17.49
C GLY A 82 1.08 -16.17 -17.16
N ILE A 83 0.02 -15.44 -16.81
CA ILE A 83 0.10 -14.00 -16.56
C ILE A 83 0.81 -13.62 -15.24
N VAL A 84 1.00 -14.57 -14.33
CA VAL A 84 1.79 -14.29 -13.12
C VAL A 84 3.28 -14.18 -13.46
N GLY A 85 3.81 -15.12 -14.27
CA GLY A 85 5.23 -15.21 -14.59
C GLY A 85 5.65 -14.55 -15.91
N ARG A 86 4.70 -14.18 -16.78
CA ARG A 86 5.01 -13.62 -18.10
C ARG A 86 4.01 -12.54 -18.49
N SER A 87 4.51 -11.43 -18.99
CA SER A 87 3.70 -10.35 -19.54
C SER A 87 3.06 -10.76 -20.85
N ARG A 88 1.87 -10.18 -21.13
CA ARG A 88 1.14 -10.32 -22.40
C ARG A 88 1.04 -8.96 -23.06
N GLU A 89 1.51 -8.87 -24.30
CA GLU A 89 1.40 -7.65 -25.10
C GLU A 89 -0.09 -7.26 -25.33
N PRO A 90 -0.39 -5.97 -25.46
CA PRO A 90 0.58 -4.86 -25.51
C PRO A 90 0.92 -4.23 -24.16
N ARG A 91 0.19 -4.50 -23.05
CA ARG A 91 0.38 -3.80 -21.78
C ARG A 91 -0.06 -4.57 -20.53
N VAL A 92 -0.22 -5.87 -20.60
CA VAL A 92 -0.55 -6.67 -19.42
C VAL A 92 0.75 -7.21 -18.82
N TYR A 93 1.26 -6.50 -17.82
CA TYR A 93 2.52 -6.87 -17.15
C TYR A 93 2.33 -8.09 -16.26
N ALA A 94 3.35 -8.92 -16.17
CA ALA A 94 3.37 -10.07 -15.27
C ALA A 94 3.15 -9.63 -13.81
N CYS A 95 2.22 -10.29 -13.11
CA CYS A 95 1.86 -9.93 -11.73
C CYS A 95 3.09 -9.97 -10.80
N ALA A 96 3.92 -11.00 -10.95
CA ALA A 96 5.12 -11.18 -10.15
C ALA A 96 6.20 -10.13 -10.40
N TYR A 97 6.13 -9.33 -11.47
CA TYR A 97 7.07 -8.23 -11.63
C TYR A 97 6.92 -7.17 -10.52
N CYS A 98 5.68 -6.85 -10.11
CA CYS A 98 5.39 -5.87 -9.07
C CYS A 98 5.16 -6.52 -7.70
N HIS A 99 4.46 -7.65 -7.66
CA HIS A 99 4.09 -8.32 -6.42
C HIS A 99 5.11 -9.37 -5.95
N LEU A 100 6.18 -9.58 -6.73
CA LEU A 100 7.25 -10.58 -6.59
C LEU A 100 6.75 -12.02 -6.72
N PRO A 101 7.62 -12.97 -7.16
CA PRO A 101 7.24 -14.37 -7.35
C PRO A 101 6.64 -15.01 -6.10
N ASN A 102 7.18 -14.75 -4.92
CA ASN A 102 6.66 -15.25 -3.63
C ASN A 102 5.48 -14.44 -3.05
N GLY A 103 4.97 -13.44 -3.78
CA GLY A 103 3.85 -12.62 -3.34
C GLY A 103 4.14 -11.64 -2.19
N ALA A 104 5.40 -11.45 -1.81
CA ALA A 104 5.79 -10.57 -0.71
C ALA A 104 5.43 -9.10 -0.97
N GLY A 105 5.41 -8.68 -2.25
CA GLY A 105 5.21 -7.28 -2.62
C GLY A 105 6.41 -6.42 -2.24
N ARG A 106 6.19 -5.11 -2.28
CA ARG A 106 7.19 -4.07 -1.97
C ARG A 106 6.47 -2.90 -1.32
N PRO A 107 7.13 -1.94 -0.66
CA PRO A 107 6.44 -0.79 -0.04
C PRO A 107 5.50 -0.03 -0.98
N GLU A 108 5.80 0.03 -2.28
CA GLU A 108 4.94 0.64 -3.29
C GLU A 108 3.82 -0.27 -3.82
N ASN A 109 3.95 -1.58 -3.66
CA ASN A 109 3.03 -2.61 -4.16
C ASN A 109 2.53 -3.52 -3.03
N ALA A 110 1.30 -4.03 -3.17
CA ALA A 110 0.71 -4.89 -2.15
C ALA A 110 1.44 -6.23 -2.03
N SER A 111 1.62 -6.72 -0.80
CA SER A 111 1.82 -8.15 -0.54
C SER A 111 0.53 -8.90 -0.84
N LEU A 112 0.61 -9.98 -1.62
CA LEU A 112 -0.55 -10.81 -2.01
C LEU A 112 -0.55 -12.19 -1.36
N ALA A 113 0.60 -12.69 -0.93
CA ALA A 113 0.73 -14.01 -0.29
C ALA A 113 -0.20 -14.13 0.93
N GLY A 114 -0.93 -15.25 1.00
CA GLY A 114 -1.84 -15.57 2.09
C GLY A 114 -3.16 -14.76 2.12
N LEU A 115 -3.46 -13.98 1.08
CA LEU A 115 -4.79 -13.41 0.90
C LEU A 115 -5.73 -14.46 0.28
N SER A 116 -7.02 -14.48 0.65
CA SER A 116 -7.96 -15.41 0.02
C SER A 116 -8.12 -15.13 -1.47
N ALA A 117 -8.33 -16.18 -2.26
CA ALA A 117 -8.57 -16.05 -3.70
C ALA A 117 -9.76 -15.12 -3.99
N ASN A 118 -10.85 -15.23 -3.22
CA ASN A 118 -12.01 -14.38 -3.38
C ASN A 118 -11.71 -12.91 -3.10
N TYR A 119 -10.90 -12.62 -2.07
CA TYR A 119 -10.46 -11.24 -1.81
C TYR A 119 -9.63 -10.70 -2.98
N ILE A 120 -8.67 -11.46 -3.53
CA ILE A 120 -7.86 -11.04 -4.66
C ILE A 120 -8.74 -10.77 -5.88
N LYS A 121 -9.68 -11.68 -6.21
CA LYS A 121 -10.66 -11.49 -7.30
C LYS A 121 -11.51 -10.23 -7.10
N ALA A 122 -12.01 -10.02 -5.89
CA ALA A 122 -12.79 -8.82 -5.57
C ALA A 122 -11.98 -7.52 -5.73
N GLN A 123 -10.67 -7.54 -5.39
CA GLN A 123 -9.81 -6.38 -5.59
C GLN A 123 -9.51 -6.11 -7.07
N LEU A 124 -9.29 -7.14 -7.89
CA LEU A 124 -9.12 -6.99 -9.34
C LEU A 124 -10.40 -6.43 -9.98
N THR A 125 -11.56 -6.91 -9.55
CA THR A 125 -12.86 -6.37 -9.97
C THR A 125 -13.01 -4.89 -9.58
N ALA A 126 -12.64 -4.52 -8.35
CA ALA A 126 -12.70 -3.13 -7.89
C ALA A 126 -11.77 -2.20 -8.70
N PHE A 127 -10.56 -2.65 -9.07
CA PHE A 127 -9.69 -1.91 -9.98
C PHE A 127 -10.29 -1.79 -11.38
N ARG A 128 -10.84 -2.87 -11.94
CA ARG A 128 -11.49 -2.88 -13.25
C ARG A 128 -12.66 -1.89 -13.35
N GLN A 129 -13.36 -1.69 -12.24
CA GLN A 129 -14.53 -0.81 -12.12
C GLN A 129 -14.19 0.60 -11.63
N ASP A 130 -12.90 0.96 -11.57
CA ASP A 130 -12.40 2.24 -11.05
C ASP A 130 -12.83 2.55 -9.60
N GLN A 131 -13.22 1.52 -8.83
CA GLN A 131 -13.62 1.62 -7.42
C GLN A 131 -12.42 1.63 -6.45
N ARG A 132 -11.20 1.59 -6.97
CA ARG A 132 -9.96 1.59 -6.20
C ARG A 132 -8.91 2.45 -6.90
N SER A 133 -9.08 3.77 -6.83
CA SER A 133 -8.24 4.73 -7.57
C SER A 133 -7.05 5.26 -6.77
N GLY A 134 -7.13 5.31 -5.43
CA GLY A 134 -6.13 5.95 -4.58
C GLY A 134 -6.22 7.47 -4.52
N SER A 135 -5.69 8.05 -3.44
CA SER A 135 -5.80 9.48 -3.16
C SER A 135 -4.82 10.35 -3.96
N GLU A 136 -3.82 9.75 -4.62
CA GLU A 136 -2.89 10.46 -5.51
C GLU A 136 -3.02 9.91 -6.94
N PRO A 137 -3.76 10.62 -7.82
CA PRO A 137 -4.03 10.15 -9.19
C PRO A 137 -2.77 9.99 -10.06
N GLY A 138 -1.72 10.77 -9.79
CA GLY A 138 -0.45 10.72 -10.52
C GLY A 138 0.43 9.51 -10.19
N ARG A 139 0.04 8.68 -9.24
CA ARG A 139 0.86 7.58 -8.75
C ARG A 139 0.72 6.33 -9.61
N ALA A 140 1.74 6.01 -10.41
CA ALA A 140 1.73 4.94 -11.40
C ALA A 140 1.40 3.53 -10.87
N PRO A 141 1.82 3.05 -9.68
CA PRO A 141 1.43 1.73 -9.21
C PRO A 141 -0.09 1.48 -9.21
N GLN A 142 -0.90 2.47 -8.88
CA GLN A 142 -2.35 2.35 -8.88
C GLN A 142 -2.96 2.48 -10.27
N THR A 143 -2.51 3.45 -11.05
CA THR A 143 -3.00 3.62 -12.43
C THR A 143 -2.64 2.41 -13.31
N ASN A 144 -1.47 1.80 -13.09
CA ASN A 144 -1.09 0.55 -13.76
C ASN A 144 -2.01 -0.60 -13.35
N MET A 145 -2.37 -0.74 -12.06
CA MET A 145 -3.29 -1.79 -11.61
C MET A 145 -4.68 -1.64 -12.22
N ILE A 146 -5.20 -0.41 -12.35
CA ILE A 146 -6.47 -0.12 -13.00
C ILE A 146 -6.42 -0.52 -14.49
N ALA A 147 -5.39 -0.07 -15.20
CA ALA A 147 -5.22 -0.38 -16.61
C ALA A 147 -5.09 -1.89 -16.85
N LEU A 148 -4.25 -2.56 -16.05
CA LEU A 148 -4.01 -4.00 -16.13
C LEU A 148 -5.30 -4.79 -15.83
N ALA A 149 -6.03 -4.45 -14.76
CA ALA A 149 -7.25 -5.16 -14.39
C ALA A 149 -8.35 -5.10 -15.44
N LYS A 150 -8.40 -4.04 -16.25
CA LYS A 150 -9.34 -3.88 -17.37
C LYS A 150 -9.05 -4.85 -18.54
N GLU A 151 -7.78 -5.24 -18.69
CA GLU A 151 -7.31 -6.11 -19.77
C GLU A 151 -7.26 -7.60 -19.41
N LEU A 152 -7.33 -7.96 -18.10
CA LEU A 152 -7.30 -9.35 -17.67
C LEU A 152 -8.55 -10.10 -18.10
N THR A 153 -8.38 -11.35 -18.56
CA THR A 153 -9.48 -12.30 -18.74
C THR A 153 -9.92 -12.91 -17.42
N GLU A 154 -11.09 -13.51 -17.35
CA GLU A 154 -11.58 -14.20 -16.14
C GLU A 154 -10.67 -15.39 -15.76
N ILE A 155 -10.10 -16.07 -16.76
CA ILE A 155 -9.16 -17.17 -16.54
C ILE A 155 -7.88 -16.65 -15.87
N GLU A 156 -7.30 -15.55 -16.37
CA GLU A 156 -6.12 -14.91 -15.79
C GLU A 156 -6.37 -14.42 -14.36
N ILE A 157 -7.56 -13.91 -14.08
CA ILE A 157 -7.97 -13.51 -12.73
C ILE A 157 -8.02 -14.73 -11.79
N GLU A 158 -8.62 -15.84 -12.22
CA GLU A 158 -8.71 -17.08 -11.43
C GLU A 158 -7.34 -17.68 -11.17
N GLU A 159 -6.49 -17.80 -12.18
CA GLU A 159 -5.11 -18.30 -12.07
C GLU A 159 -4.28 -17.44 -11.11
N THR A 160 -4.35 -16.11 -11.26
CA THR A 160 -3.63 -15.16 -10.41
C THR A 160 -4.09 -15.26 -8.95
N ALA A 161 -5.40 -15.29 -8.71
CA ALA A 161 -5.97 -15.37 -7.38
C ALA A 161 -5.61 -16.69 -6.69
N THR A 162 -5.70 -17.81 -7.41
CA THR A 162 -5.35 -19.14 -6.92
C THR A 162 -3.87 -19.22 -6.56
N TYR A 163 -3.00 -18.72 -7.43
CA TYR A 163 -1.56 -18.73 -7.20
C TYR A 163 -1.17 -17.99 -5.92
N PHE A 164 -1.53 -16.71 -5.81
CA PHE A 164 -1.12 -15.91 -4.66
C PHE A 164 -1.80 -16.33 -3.34
N ALA A 165 -3.01 -16.88 -3.40
CA ALA A 165 -3.68 -17.40 -2.22
C ALA A 165 -3.01 -18.66 -1.66
N ALA A 166 -2.34 -19.45 -2.50
CA ALA A 166 -1.63 -20.66 -2.09
C ALA A 166 -0.26 -20.36 -1.46
N LEU A 167 0.25 -19.13 -1.57
CA LEU A 167 1.57 -18.77 -1.03
C LEU A 167 1.48 -18.48 0.47
N ALA A 168 2.49 -18.96 1.21
CA ALA A 168 2.63 -18.60 2.61
C ALA A 168 2.99 -17.10 2.74
N PRO A 169 2.34 -16.35 3.63
CA PRO A 169 2.68 -14.97 3.86
C PRO A 169 4.07 -14.85 4.49
N VAL A 170 4.83 -13.89 3.99
CA VAL A 170 6.16 -13.53 4.52
C VAL A 170 6.18 -12.06 4.90
N SER A 171 6.95 -11.72 5.93
CA SER A 171 7.19 -10.33 6.32
C SER A 171 8.69 -10.09 6.38
N PHE A 172 9.14 -9.08 5.65
CA PHE A 172 10.54 -8.63 5.64
C PHE A 172 10.70 -7.23 6.21
N VAL A 173 9.68 -6.73 6.95
CA VAL A 173 9.70 -5.38 7.50
C VAL A 173 9.96 -5.40 8.99
N LYS A 174 11.02 -4.69 9.42
CA LYS A 174 11.29 -4.38 10.81
C LYS A 174 10.80 -2.96 11.11
N VAL A 175 9.90 -2.80 12.06
CA VAL A 175 9.43 -1.48 12.51
C VAL A 175 10.32 -0.97 13.65
N VAL A 176 10.78 0.28 13.54
CA VAL A 176 11.68 0.92 14.50
C VAL A 176 11.11 2.28 14.89
N GLU A 177 10.80 2.46 16.16
CA GLU A 177 10.45 3.77 16.73
C GLU A 177 11.68 4.64 16.84
N SER A 178 11.62 5.86 16.30
CA SER A 178 12.74 6.79 16.31
C SER A 178 12.27 8.23 16.20
N PRO A 179 12.94 9.20 16.85
CA PRO A 179 12.67 10.61 16.64
C PRO A 179 13.14 11.14 15.28
N THR A 180 14.01 10.38 14.59
CA THR A 180 14.58 10.74 13.28
C THR A 180 14.58 9.54 12.35
N ALA A 181 14.65 9.80 11.03
CA ALA A 181 14.89 8.79 10.02
C ALA A 181 15.99 9.24 9.06
N PRO A 182 16.64 8.33 8.33
CA PRO A 182 17.55 8.70 7.26
C PRO A 182 16.88 9.68 6.29
N ARG A 183 17.63 10.69 5.82
CA ARG A 183 17.14 11.58 4.76
C ARG A 183 16.79 10.77 3.53
N THR A 184 15.69 11.16 2.86
CA THR A 184 15.14 10.39 1.76
C THR A 184 15.05 11.21 0.47
N VAL A 185 15.10 10.49 -0.64
CA VAL A 185 14.70 10.95 -1.97
C VAL A 185 13.61 10.04 -2.50
N VAL A 186 12.85 10.51 -3.48
CA VAL A 186 11.85 9.67 -4.15
C VAL A 186 12.46 9.02 -5.38
N ALA A 187 12.36 7.70 -5.48
CA ALA A 187 12.68 6.94 -6.68
C ALA A 187 11.86 5.63 -6.70
N GLY A 188 11.32 5.25 -7.87
CA GLY A 188 10.51 4.04 -8.01
C GLY A 188 9.19 4.09 -7.22
N TRP A 189 8.58 5.28 -7.10
CA TRP A 189 7.29 5.52 -6.41
C TRP A 189 7.31 5.24 -4.91
N MET A 190 8.49 5.29 -4.30
CA MET A 190 8.71 5.11 -2.88
C MET A 190 9.87 5.99 -2.37
N LEU A 191 10.02 6.04 -1.06
CA LEU A 191 11.16 6.68 -0.42
C LEU A 191 12.40 5.79 -0.54
N ARG A 192 13.54 6.38 -0.81
CA ARG A 192 14.86 5.75 -0.81
C ARG A 192 15.82 6.58 0.06
N LYS A 193 16.78 5.92 0.69
CA LYS A 193 17.81 6.61 1.44
C LYS A 193 18.60 7.53 0.51
N ALA A 194 18.70 8.80 0.86
CA ALA A 194 19.59 9.73 0.19
C ALA A 194 21.06 9.37 0.43
N PRO A 195 21.99 9.75 -0.45
CA PRO A 195 23.43 9.56 -0.21
C PRO A 195 23.87 10.22 1.10
N GLY A 196 24.79 9.56 1.79
CA GLY A 196 25.36 10.05 3.05
C GLY A 196 24.66 9.52 4.31
N THR A 197 24.92 10.18 5.44
CA THR A 197 24.47 9.76 6.78
C THR A 197 23.49 10.73 7.44
N SER A 198 23.04 11.75 6.70
CA SER A 198 22.09 12.75 7.22
C SER A 198 20.76 12.13 7.60
N THR A 199 20.16 12.65 8.66
CA THR A 199 18.82 12.29 9.13
C THR A 199 17.93 13.51 9.17
N ASP A 200 16.62 13.29 9.06
CA ASP A 200 15.57 14.30 9.23
C ASP A 200 14.67 13.92 10.41
N PRO A 201 14.05 14.87 11.11
CA PRO A 201 13.00 14.56 12.11
C PRO A 201 11.92 13.67 11.47
N ILE A 202 11.48 12.64 12.21
CA ILE A 202 10.47 11.72 11.70
C ILE A 202 9.12 12.41 11.49
N GLY A 203 8.75 13.36 12.36
CA GLY A 203 7.43 13.98 12.32
C GLY A 203 6.32 12.95 12.43
N ASN A 204 5.17 13.22 11.81
CA ASN A 204 4.05 12.29 11.76
C ASN A 204 4.05 11.51 10.42
N ARG A 205 5.06 10.69 10.20
CA ARG A 205 5.21 9.92 8.95
C ARG A 205 5.86 8.56 9.19
N ILE A 206 5.77 7.71 8.18
CA ILE A 206 6.48 6.45 8.07
C ILE A 206 7.58 6.62 7.02
N VAL A 207 8.80 6.25 7.37
CA VAL A 207 9.93 6.18 6.41
C VAL A 207 10.32 4.72 6.28
N GLU A 208 9.85 4.06 5.22
CA GLU A 208 10.10 2.65 4.95
C GLU A 208 11.13 2.51 3.84
N LEU A 209 12.26 1.89 4.15
CA LEU A 209 13.44 1.82 3.32
C LEU A 209 13.94 0.38 3.18
N ALA A 210 14.45 0.03 2.00
CA ALA A 210 15.22 -1.20 1.85
C ALA A 210 16.54 -1.10 2.64
N GLU A 211 16.86 -2.12 3.43
CA GLU A 211 18.14 -2.21 4.15
C GLU A 211 19.27 -2.53 3.17
N ASP A 212 18.99 -3.36 2.17
CA ASP A 212 19.91 -3.74 1.10
C ASP A 212 19.40 -3.17 -0.23
N VAL A 213 20.05 -2.09 -0.68
CA VAL A 213 19.68 -1.38 -1.90
C VAL A 213 19.94 -2.24 -3.15
N GLU A 214 20.98 -3.07 -3.14
CA GLU A 214 21.33 -3.94 -4.28
C GLU A 214 20.27 -5.04 -4.46
N ARG A 215 19.89 -5.73 -3.38
CA ARG A 215 18.76 -6.67 -3.41
C ARG A 215 17.48 -6.02 -3.90
N PHE A 216 17.18 -4.83 -3.38
CA PHE A 216 16.01 -4.08 -3.79
C PHE A 216 16.01 -3.76 -5.30
N GLU A 217 17.14 -3.29 -5.84
CA GLU A 217 17.27 -2.99 -7.27
C GLU A 217 17.22 -4.22 -8.14
N ASN A 218 17.69 -5.35 -7.63
CA ASN A 218 17.60 -6.65 -8.27
C ASN A 218 16.21 -7.29 -8.17
N ARG A 219 15.24 -6.65 -7.49
CA ARG A 219 13.91 -7.22 -7.22
C ARG A 219 13.96 -8.57 -6.51
N ASP A 220 14.93 -8.73 -5.62
CA ASP A 220 15.05 -9.92 -4.79
C ASP A 220 13.86 -9.98 -3.82
N SER A 221 13.11 -11.08 -3.85
CA SER A 221 11.93 -11.31 -3.00
C SER A 221 12.27 -11.42 -1.51
N ARG A 222 13.54 -11.58 -1.15
CA ARG A 222 14.06 -11.60 0.22
C ARG A 222 14.62 -10.25 0.68
N THR A 223 14.34 -9.15 -0.04
CA THR A 223 14.81 -7.81 0.36
C THR A 223 14.26 -7.44 1.72
N PRO A 224 15.11 -7.16 2.73
CA PRO A 224 14.65 -6.68 4.03
C PRO A 224 14.36 -5.19 3.99
N TYR A 225 13.39 -4.76 4.81
CA TYR A 225 12.99 -3.36 4.95
C TYR A 225 13.01 -2.92 6.41
N ILE A 226 13.35 -1.65 6.64
CA ILE A 226 13.15 -0.96 7.92
C ILE A 226 12.10 0.12 7.73
N ALA A 227 11.09 0.14 8.59
CA ALA A 227 10.11 1.21 8.70
C ALA A 227 10.34 2.02 9.97
N TYR A 228 10.87 3.23 9.82
CA TYR A 228 10.99 4.19 10.91
C TYR A 228 9.65 4.86 11.16
N VAL A 229 9.24 4.93 12.42
CA VAL A 229 7.96 5.50 12.86
C VAL A 229 8.16 6.38 14.10
N PRO A 230 7.25 7.32 14.40
CA PRO A 230 7.34 8.15 15.60
C PRO A 230 7.38 7.31 16.88
N THR A 231 8.13 7.77 17.87
CA THR A 231 8.15 7.17 19.21
C THR A 231 6.75 7.13 19.82
N GLY A 232 6.35 6.01 20.43
CA GLY A 232 5.02 5.75 20.98
C GLY A 232 3.99 5.26 19.96
N SER A 233 4.37 5.10 18.68
CA SER A 233 3.47 4.59 17.64
C SER A 233 3.00 3.16 17.90
N LEU A 234 3.88 2.29 18.41
CA LEU A 234 3.56 0.88 18.64
C LEU A 234 2.54 0.73 19.77
N GLU A 235 2.72 1.44 20.88
CA GLU A 235 1.78 1.42 22.01
C GLU A 235 0.42 1.99 21.62
N ARG A 236 0.41 3.18 21.00
CA ARG A 236 -0.81 3.81 20.50
C ARG A 236 -1.53 2.94 19.47
N GLY A 237 -0.78 2.34 18.55
CA GLY A 237 -1.31 1.45 17.53
C GLY A 237 -1.92 0.19 18.13
N ALA A 238 -1.28 -0.39 19.15
CA ALA A 238 -1.80 -1.54 19.87
C ALA A 238 -3.15 -1.23 20.53
N ASP A 239 -3.29 -0.09 21.22
CA ASP A 239 -4.56 0.32 21.82
C ASP A 239 -5.64 0.53 20.77
N LEU A 240 -5.36 1.29 19.70
CA LEU A 240 -6.31 1.52 18.61
C LEU A 240 -6.79 0.20 17.97
N VAL A 241 -5.88 -0.73 17.70
CA VAL A 241 -6.19 -2.02 17.05
C VAL A 241 -6.98 -2.94 17.97
N ALA A 242 -6.64 -3.00 19.28
CA ALA A 242 -7.24 -3.91 20.22
C ALA A 242 -8.57 -3.41 20.81
N THR A 243 -8.68 -2.12 21.12
CA THR A 243 -9.80 -1.54 21.88
C THR A 243 -10.65 -0.55 21.09
N GLY A 244 -10.12 -0.03 19.98
CA GLY A 244 -10.72 1.10 19.26
C GLY A 244 -10.51 2.45 19.95
N SER A 245 -9.66 2.51 21.02
CA SER A 245 -9.29 3.72 21.75
C SER A 245 -10.50 4.63 22.09
N SER A 246 -11.36 4.13 22.96
CA SER A 246 -12.56 4.86 23.46
C SER A 246 -13.50 5.36 22.34
N GLY A 247 -13.68 4.57 21.27
CA GLY A 247 -14.61 4.89 20.18
C GLY A 247 -14.00 5.70 19.05
N ARG A 248 -12.68 5.86 19.01
CA ARG A 248 -11.96 6.45 17.87
C ARG A 248 -12.11 5.61 16.60
N THR A 249 -12.08 4.29 16.76
CA THR A 249 -12.30 3.30 15.71
C THR A 249 -12.98 2.05 16.28
N LEU A 250 -13.14 1.02 15.47
CA LEU A 250 -13.57 -0.31 15.90
C LEU A 250 -12.36 -1.23 16.09
N PRO A 251 -12.37 -2.16 17.06
CA PRO A 251 -11.33 -3.18 17.21
C PRO A 251 -11.12 -3.96 15.91
N CYS A 252 -9.90 -3.98 15.41
CA CYS A 252 -9.60 -4.60 14.10
C CYS A 252 -9.81 -6.12 14.11
N ALA A 253 -9.53 -6.76 15.25
CA ALA A 253 -9.69 -8.21 15.43
C ALA A 253 -11.14 -8.70 15.27
N ALA A 254 -12.13 -7.82 15.45
CA ALA A 254 -13.55 -8.17 15.27
C ALA A 254 -13.87 -8.68 13.85
N CYS A 255 -13.12 -8.22 12.84
CA CYS A 255 -13.30 -8.61 11.45
C CYS A 255 -12.07 -9.32 10.87
N HIS A 256 -10.85 -8.89 11.25
CA HIS A 256 -9.61 -9.40 10.69
C HIS A 256 -9.02 -10.62 11.42
N GLY A 257 -9.79 -11.22 12.35
CA GLY A 257 -9.35 -12.36 13.17
C GLY A 257 -8.55 -11.95 14.39
N ALA A 258 -8.52 -12.79 15.43
CA ALA A 258 -7.89 -12.49 16.72
C ALA A 258 -6.38 -12.22 16.60
N ASP A 259 -5.73 -12.89 15.68
CA ASP A 259 -4.30 -12.74 15.33
C ASP A 259 -4.04 -11.76 14.18
N LEU A 260 -5.10 -11.14 13.63
CA LEU A 260 -5.05 -10.20 12.50
C LEU A 260 -4.57 -10.85 11.18
N ASN A 261 -4.61 -12.18 11.11
CA ASN A 261 -4.22 -12.94 9.92
C ASN A 261 -5.35 -13.13 8.90
N GLY A 262 -6.48 -12.46 9.13
CA GLY A 262 -7.66 -12.54 8.27
C GLY A 262 -8.67 -13.57 8.75
N LEU A 263 -9.89 -13.46 8.23
CA LEU A 263 -10.97 -14.41 8.50
C LEU A 263 -11.81 -14.56 7.22
N ALA A 264 -11.84 -15.75 6.64
CA ALA A 264 -12.48 -16.01 5.36
C ALA A 264 -11.98 -15.03 4.27
N ASP A 265 -12.84 -14.18 3.70
CA ASP A 265 -12.48 -13.19 2.67
C ASP A 265 -12.09 -11.82 3.25
N VAL A 266 -12.08 -11.67 4.58
CA VAL A 266 -11.51 -10.48 5.23
C VAL A 266 -9.99 -10.62 5.26
N PRO A 267 -9.23 -9.65 4.70
CA PRO A 267 -7.82 -9.85 4.46
C PRO A 267 -6.99 -9.84 5.74
N ARG A 268 -5.90 -10.58 5.73
CA ARG A 268 -4.79 -10.44 6.66
C ARG A 268 -4.25 -9.01 6.65
N ILE A 269 -3.99 -8.45 7.84
CA ILE A 269 -3.39 -7.12 8.01
C ILE A 269 -2.10 -7.15 8.84
N ALA A 270 -1.82 -8.22 9.58
CA ALA A 270 -0.57 -8.40 10.32
C ALA A 270 0.66 -8.55 9.40
N GLY A 271 1.79 -8.01 9.80
CA GLY A 271 3.09 -8.17 9.13
C GLY A 271 3.19 -7.56 7.74
N ARG A 272 2.32 -6.62 7.37
CA ARG A 272 2.35 -5.95 6.07
C ARG A 272 3.13 -4.65 6.12
N SER A 273 3.60 -4.18 4.96
CA SER A 273 4.27 -2.88 4.83
C SER A 273 3.48 -1.76 5.52
N PRO A 274 4.06 -1.05 6.50
CA PRO A 274 3.41 0.08 7.16
C PRO A 274 3.01 1.19 6.19
N SER A 275 3.85 1.53 5.21
CA SER A 275 3.53 2.53 4.20
C SER A 275 2.33 2.12 3.35
N TYR A 276 2.22 0.84 3.01
CA TYR A 276 1.06 0.30 2.30
C TYR A 276 -0.20 0.37 3.17
N LEU A 277 -0.13 -0.07 4.43
CA LEU A 277 -1.28 -0.04 5.35
C LEU A 277 -1.81 1.37 5.56
N PHE A 278 -0.91 2.34 5.76
CA PHE A 278 -1.29 3.75 5.88
C PHE A 278 -2.11 4.20 4.66
N ARG A 279 -1.60 3.96 3.44
CA ARG A 279 -2.31 4.32 2.21
C ARG A 279 -3.69 3.67 2.12
N GLN A 280 -3.83 2.40 2.55
CA GLN A 280 -5.14 1.75 2.51
C GLN A 280 -6.15 2.42 3.46
N LEU A 281 -5.75 2.76 4.69
CA LEU A 281 -6.60 3.48 5.64
C LEU A 281 -6.96 4.87 5.11
N TYR A 282 -5.98 5.58 4.57
CA TYR A 282 -6.16 6.91 4.01
C TYR A 282 -7.10 6.91 2.79
N ASP A 283 -6.91 5.99 1.85
CA ASP A 283 -7.76 5.81 0.66
C ASP A 283 -9.20 5.42 1.03
N LEU A 284 -9.39 4.59 2.06
CA LEU A 284 -10.71 4.24 2.57
C LEU A 284 -11.39 5.44 3.22
N ARG A 285 -10.67 6.25 4.03
CA ARG A 285 -11.20 7.47 4.63
C ARG A 285 -11.56 8.51 3.56
N GLY A 286 -10.70 8.70 2.57
CA GLY A 286 -10.89 9.62 1.45
C GLY A 286 -11.89 9.15 0.39
N ALA A 287 -12.50 7.96 0.56
CA ALA A 287 -13.45 7.37 -0.37
C ALA A 287 -12.91 7.17 -1.81
N THR A 288 -11.60 7.04 -1.97
CA THR A 288 -10.96 6.65 -3.24
C THR A 288 -10.85 5.13 -3.39
N ARG A 289 -11.23 4.41 -2.34
CA ARG A 289 -11.40 2.96 -2.32
C ARG A 289 -12.83 2.63 -1.90
N THR A 290 -13.72 2.34 -2.86
CA THR A 290 -15.18 2.29 -2.68
C THR A 290 -15.85 0.96 -3.02
N GLY A 291 -15.12 -0.07 -3.42
CA GLY A 291 -15.70 -1.39 -3.69
C GLY A 291 -16.58 -1.92 -2.54
N ALA A 292 -17.51 -2.82 -2.81
CA ALA A 292 -18.57 -3.24 -1.88
C ALA A 292 -18.05 -3.61 -0.46
N ALA A 293 -16.96 -4.39 -0.37
CA ALA A 293 -16.34 -4.73 0.90
C ALA A 293 -15.71 -3.52 1.62
N SER A 294 -15.35 -2.45 0.88
CA SER A 294 -14.78 -1.22 1.46
C SER A 294 -15.79 -0.44 2.29
N ALA A 295 -17.09 -0.61 2.02
CA ALA A 295 -18.15 0.04 2.79
C ALA A 295 -18.12 -0.36 4.29
N LEU A 296 -17.70 -1.58 4.60
CA LEU A 296 -17.55 -2.06 5.97
C LEU A 296 -16.43 -1.33 6.73
N MET A 297 -15.44 -0.80 6.01
CA MET A 297 -14.33 -0.06 6.61
C MET A 297 -14.66 1.43 6.87
N LYS A 298 -15.74 1.98 6.29
CA LYS A 298 -16.11 3.40 6.49
C LYS A 298 -16.21 3.79 7.98
N PRO A 299 -16.97 3.10 8.83
CA PRO A 299 -17.04 3.45 10.25
C PRO A 299 -15.70 3.28 10.99
N VAL A 300 -14.84 2.35 10.51
CA VAL A 300 -13.52 2.11 11.09
C VAL A 300 -12.58 3.30 10.87
N VAL A 301 -12.60 3.91 9.68
CA VAL A 301 -11.64 4.97 9.31
C VAL A 301 -12.18 6.38 9.55
N ALA A 302 -13.48 6.55 9.78
CA ALA A 302 -14.16 7.85 9.77
C ALA A 302 -13.56 8.87 10.73
N ASN A 303 -13.16 8.45 11.93
CA ASN A 303 -12.64 9.33 12.97
C ASN A 303 -11.12 9.22 13.18
N LEU A 304 -10.42 8.43 12.33
CA LEU A 304 -8.98 8.29 12.43
C LEU A 304 -8.28 9.55 11.91
N THR A 305 -7.35 10.07 12.71
CA THR A 305 -6.38 11.08 12.25
C THR A 305 -5.23 10.41 11.49
N ASP A 306 -4.44 11.20 10.77
CA ASP A 306 -3.23 10.67 10.12
C ASP A 306 -2.25 10.05 11.15
N ALA A 307 -2.16 10.65 12.35
CA ALA A 307 -1.35 10.09 13.43
C ALA A 307 -1.88 8.72 13.94
N ASP A 308 -3.20 8.55 14.00
CA ASP A 308 -3.80 7.25 14.31
C ASP A 308 -3.48 6.21 13.23
N MET A 309 -3.57 6.59 11.96
CA MET A 309 -3.26 5.70 10.84
C MET A 309 -1.77 5.32 10.79
N VAL A 310 -0.86 6.24 11.11
CA VAL A 310 0.57 5.96 11.28
C VAL A 310 0.79 4.94 12.40
N ALA A 311 0.17 5.15 13.56
CA ALA A 311 0.29 4.26 14.71
C ALA A 311 -0.28 2.86 14.43
N ILE A 312 -1.48 2.77 13.85
CA ILE A 312 -2.09 1.50 13.43
C ILE A 312 -1.19 0.77 12.44
N ALA A 313 -0.71 1.47 11.41
CA ALA A 313 0.15 0.88 10.38
C ALA A 313 1.50 0.39 10.95
N ALA A 314 2.08 1.16 11.87
CA ALA A 314 3.30 0.79 12.59
C ALA A 314 3.11 -0.51 13.41
N TYR A 315 2.06 -0.55 14.24
CA TYR A 315 1.76 -1.72 15.05
C TYR A 315 1.47 -2.95 14.21
N LEU A 316 0.60 -2.83 13.21
CA LEU A 316 0.27 -3.96 12.33
C LEU A 316 1.49 -4.47 11.56
N GLY A 317 2.35 -3.55 11.08
CA GLY A 317 3.59 -3.92 10.38
C GLY A 317 4.62 -4.59 11.29
N SER A 318 4.61 -4.30 12.59
CA SER A 318 5.51 -4.92 13.58
C SER A 318 5.09 -6.34 13.99
N ARG A 319 3.86 -6.77 13.62
CA ARG A 319 3.38 -8.12 13.94
C ARG A 319 4.08 -9.14 13.05
N THR A 320 4.79 -10.06 13.64
CA THR A 320 5.34 -11.23 12.94
C THR A 320 4.26 -12.30 12.79
N ASN A 321 4.44 -13.17 11.83
CA ASN A 321 3.56 -14.34 11.64
C ASN A 321 3.73 -15.35 12.76
#